data_d94d100a8c58b42a2fe075294aafec17
#
_entry.id   d94d100a8c58b42a2fe075294aafec17
#
_cell.length_a   1.000
_cell.length_b   1.000
_cell.length_c   1.000
_cell.angle_alpha   90.00
_cell.angle_beta   90.00
_cell.angle_gamma   90.00
#
_symmetry.space_group_name_H-M   'P 1'
#
loop_
_entity.id
_entity.type
_entity.pdbx_description
1 polymer ?
#
loop_
_entity_poly.entity_id
_entity_poly.type
_entity_poly.pdbx_seq_one_letter_code
_entity_poly.pdbx_strand_id
1 'polypeptide(L)'
;MRFFRSQRVQSLIQDQLSLIIGRELEFNGALVTIMEVDVDKKMERAKIRVSVIPSSAEAAALHELERNAGQLQHLLLKKINIKPMPRIMFEIDHGAENAATVEKVFLEHDGEIGGEEEASSPRPE
;
A
#
# COMPACT_ATOMS: atom_id res chain seq x y z
N MET A 1 4.86 -11.00 22.59
CA MET A 1 3.51 -11.33 22.15
C MET A 1 2.82 -10.20 21.42
N ARG A 2 3.02 -8.97 21.88
CA ARG A 2 2.43 -7.83 21.19
C ARG A 2 2.92 -7.73 19.75
N PHE A 3 4.19 -8.05 19.54
CA PHE A 3 4.78 -8.00 18.22
C PHE A 3 4.03 -8.92 17.25
N PHE A 4 3.82 -10.17 17.65
CA PHE A 4 3.11 -11.12 16.81
C PHE A 4 1.65 -10.72 16.61
N ARG A 5 1.05 -10.16 17.65
CA ARG A 5 -0.33 -9.72 17.54
C ARG A 5 -0.48 -8.62 16.50
N SER A 6 0.46 -7.66 16.52
CA SER A 6 0.45 -6.58 15.55
C SER A 6 0.58 -7.11 14.13
N GLN A 7 1.48 -8.06 13.91
CA GLN A 7 1.67 -8.64 12.59
C GLN A 7 0.45 -9.39 12.12
N ARG A 8 -0.19 -10.13 13.01
CA ARG A 8 -1.40 -10.87 12.67
C ARG A 8 -2.53 -9.92 12.30
N VAL A 9 -2.66 -8.82 13.04
CA VAL A 9 -3.66 -7.82 12.74
C VAL A 9 -3.39 -7.18 11.39
N GLN A 10 -2.13 -6.88 11.10
CA GLN A 10 -1.76 -6.31 9.81
C GLN A 10 -2.18 -7.22 8.65
N SER A 11 -1.91 -8.51 8.77
CA SER A 11 -2.30 -9.46 7.74
C SER A 11 -3.81 -9.54 7.57
N LEU A 12 -4.53 -9.59 8.68
CA LEU A 12 -5.99 -9.66 8.63
C LEU A 12 -6.57 -8.42 7.98
N ILE A 13 -6.06 -7.25 8.36
CA ILE A 13 -6.53 -5.99 7.78
C ILE A 13 -6.26 -5.99 6.28
N GLN A 14 -5.06 -6.36 5.87
CA GLN A 14 -4.73 -6.36 4.45
C GLN A 14 -5.65 -7.26 3.65
N ASP A 15 -5.85 -8.49 4.12
CA ASP A 15 -6.67 -9.45 3.41
C ASP A 15 -8.12 -9.00 3.30
N GLN A 16 -8.70 -8.61 4.43
CA GLN A 16 -10.11 -8.26 4.45
C GLN A 16 -10.38 -6.91 3.81
N LEU A 17 -9.52 -5.94 4.05
CA LEU A 17 -9.71 -4.61 3.48
C LEU A 17 -9.56 -4.64 1.97
N SER A 18 -8.65 -5.44 1.44
CA SER A 18 -8.51 -5.58 0.00
C SER A 18 -9.81 -6.08 -0.64
N LEU A 19 -10.44 -7.08 0.00
CA LEU A 19 -11.70 -7.61 -0.49
C LEU A 19 -12.82 -6.57 -0.40
N ILE A 20 -12.87 -5.85 0.73
CA ILE A 20 -13.90 -4.85 0.95
C ILE A 20 -13.79 -3.73 -0.08
N ILE A 21 -12.59 -3.21 -0.28
CA ILE A 21 -12.36 -2.13 -1.25
C ILE A 21 -12.75 -2.58 -2.66
N GLY A 22 -12.36 -3.80 -3.02
CA GLY A 22 -12.69 -4.31 -4.35
C GLY A 22 -14.18 -4.46 -4.59
N ARG A 23 -14.94 -4.70 -3.52
CA ARG A 23 -16.38 -4.89 -3.62
C ARG A 23 -17.13 -3.55 -3.52
N GLU A 24 -16.67 -2.65 -2.67
CA GLU A 24 -17.43 -1.44 -2.33
C GLU A 24 -17.08 -0.22 -3.15
N LEU A 25 -15.89 -0.17 -3.73
CA LEU A 25 -15.42 1.03 -4.40
C LEU A 25 -15.04 0.78 -5.84
N GLU A 26 -15.17 1.83 -6.67
CA GLU A 26 -14.71 1.82 -8.05
C GLU A 26 -13.80 3.01 -8.27
N PHE A 27 -12.79 2.82 -9.10
CA PHE A 27 -11.76 3.83 -9.31
C PHE A 27 -11.62 4.23 -10.78
N ASN A 28 -12.72 4.13 -11.54
CA ASN A 28 -12.77 4.59 -12.95
C ASN A 28 -11.66 3.99 -13.80
N GLY A 29 -11.46 2.68 -13.65
CA GLY A 29 -10.48 1.97 -14.46
C GLY A 29 -9.08 1.95 -13.89
N ALA A 30 -8.83 2.69 -12.83
CA ALA A 30 -7.52 2.63 -12.17
C ALA A 30 -7.42 1.36 -11.33
N LEU A 31 -6.20 0.85 -11.23
CA LEU A 31 -5.92 -0.31 -10.38
C LEU A 31 -5.39 0.17 -9.04
N VAL A 32 -6.08 -0.16 -7.97
CA VAL A 32 -5.70 0.21 -6.61
C VAL A 32 -5.39 -1.06 -5.83
N THR A 33 -4.17 -1.16 -5.31
CA THR A 33 -3.71 -2.35 -4.61
C THR A 33 -3.14 -1.97 -3.27
N ILE A 34 -3.53 -2.69 -2.20
CA ILE A 34 -2.92 -2.48 -0.90
C ILE A 34 -1.55 -3.16 -0.90
N MET A 35 -0.52 -2.38 -0.71
CA MET A 35 0.85 -2.88 -0.70
C MET A 35 1.31 -3.29 0.68
N GLU A 36 0.89 -2.53 1.69
CA GLU A 36 1.36 -2.78 3.03
C GLU A 36 0.38 -2.19 4.04
N VAL A 37 0.24 -2.86 5.18
CA VAL A 37 -0.52 -2.36 6.32
C VAL A 37 0.44 -2.29 7.49
N ASP A 38 0.57 -1.10 8.06
CA ASP A 38 1.51 -0.85 9.16
C ASP A 38 0.71 -0.39 10.39
N VAL A 39 0.63 -1.26 11.39
CA VAL A 39 -0.12 -0.99 12.63
C VAL A 39 0.88 -0.57 13.71
N ASP A 40 0.60 0.53 14.41
CA ASP A 40 1.50 1.00 15.43
C ASP A 40 1.48 0.07 16.65
N LYS A 41 2.48 0.25 17.52
CA LYS A 41 2.64 -0.65 18.66
C LYS A 41 1.46 -0.61 19.62
N LYS A 42 0.80 0.53 19.71
CA LYS A 42 -0.35 0.69 20.59
C LYS A 42 -1.64 0.20 19.96
N MET A 43 -1.58 -0.23 18.71
CA MET A 43 -2.77 -0.70 18.00
C MET A 43 -3.84 0.37 17.84
N GLU A 44 -3.40 1.63 17.73
CA GLU A 44 -4.32 2.75 17.59
C GLU A 44 -4.52 3.18 16.15
N ARG A 45 -3.50 3.01 15.31
CA ARG A 45 -3.54 3.45 13.93
C ARG A 45 -3.01 2.36 13.02
N ALA A 46 -3.65 2.24 11.87
CA ALA A 46 -3.21 1.35 10.81
C ALA A 46 -3.01 2.17 9.55
N LYS A 47 -1.77 2.27 9.10
CA LYS A 47 -1.44 3.01 7.89
C LYS A 47 -1.53 2.05 6.72
N ILE A 48 -2.41 2.36 5.79
CA ILE A 48 -2.67 1.52 4.63
C ILE A 48 -1.98 2.15 3.43
N ARG A 49 -0.94 1.51 2.96
CA ARG A 49 -0.22 1.99 1.78
C ARG A 49 -0.79 1.35 0.55
N VAL A 50 -1.18 2.16 -0.41
CA VAL A 50 -1.81 1.69 -1.63
C VAL A 50 -1.02 2.13 -2.85
N SER A 51 -0.99 1.27 -3.85
CA SER A 51 -0.40 1.56 -5.14
C SER A 51 -1.54 1.83 -6.12
N VAL A 52 -1.39 2.87 -6.95
CA VAL A 52 -2.41 3.25 -7.91
C VAL A 52 -1.78 3.32 -9.30
N ILE A 53 -2.38 2.63 -10.24
CA ILE A 53 -1.94 2.63 -11.64
C ILE A 53 -3.12 3.01 -12.51
N PRO A 54 -2.98 4.04 -13.35
CA PRO A 54 -1.81 4.88 -13.57
C PRO A 54 -1.61 5.91 -12.47
N SER A 55 -0.40 6.45 -12.38
CA SER A 55 -0.09 7.39 -11.31
C SER A 55 -0.93 8.67 -11.40
N SER A 56 -1.40 9.00 -12.59
CA SER A 56 -2.27 10.17 -12.77
C SER A 56 -3.59 10.03 -12.01
N ALA A 57 -3.96 8.82 -11.60
CA ALA A 57 -5.19 8.56 -10.87
C ALA A 57 -5.00 8.55 -9.35
N GLU A 58 -3.77 8.79 -8.87
CA GLU A 58 -3.47 8.69 -7.44
C GLU A 58 -4.30 9.63 -6.58
N ALA A 59 -4.38 10.88 -6.98
CA ALA A 59 -5.10 11.87 -6.18
C ALA A 59 -6.58 11.52 -6.08
N ALA A 60 -7.19 11.14 -7.18
CA ALA A 60 -8.61 10.79 -7.19
C ALA A 60 -8.86 9.51 -6.39
N ALA A 61 -7.97 8.53 -6.52
CA ALA A 61 -8.12 7.27 -5.78
C ALA A 61 -7.99 7.49 -4.28
N LEU A 62 -6.99 8.30 -3.87
CA LEU A 62 -6.80 8.58 -2.46
C LEU A 62 -8.00 9.33 -1.89
N HIS A 63 -8.53 10.29 -2.65
CA HIS A 63 -9.71 11.03 -2.24
C HIS A 63 -10.90 10.08 -2.01
N GLU A 64 -11.08 9.15 -2.93
CA GLU A 64 -12.17 8.17 -2.82
C GLU A 64 -12.00 7.29 -1.60
N LEU A 65 -10.78 6.84 -1.32
CA LEU A 65 -10.51 6.03 -0.15
C LEU A 65 -10.77 6.80 1.13
N GLU A 66 -10.29 8.05 1.19
CA GLU A 66 -10.47 8.86 2.39
C GLU A 66 -11.94 9.23 2.60
N ARG A 67 -12.65 9.50 1.53
CA ARG A 67 -14.08 9.83 1.62
C ARG A 67 -14.87 8.67 2.20
N ASN A 68 -14.47 7.45 1.92
CA ASN A 68 -15.15 6.25 2.36
C ASN A 68 -14.51 5.58 3.57
N ALA A 69 -13.51 6.22 4.17
CA ALA A 69 -12.73 5.59 5.25
C ALA A 69 -13.60 5.14 6.42
N GLY A 70 -14.58 5.95 6.81
CA GLY A 70 -15.46 5.58 7.91
C GLY A 70 -16.27 4.34 7.63
N GLN A 71 -16.81 4.23 6.42
CA GLN A 71 -17.58 3.06 6.04
C GLN A 71 -16.70 1.84 5.94
N LEU A 72 -15.50 2.00 5.36
CA LEU A 72 -14.55 0.90 5.24
C LEU A 72 -14.13 0.40 6.62
N GLN A 73 -13.88 1.34 7.54
CA GLN A 73 -13.57 1.00 8.93
C GLN A 73 -14.67 0.17 9.56
N HIS A 74 -15.90 0.60 9.37
CA HIS A 74 -17.07 -0.09 9.92
C HIS A 74 -17.20 -1.51 9.38
N LEU A 75 -17.06 -1.66 8.07
CA LEU A 75 -17.15 -2.97 7.43
C LEU A 75 -16.01 -3.88 7.86
N LEU A 76 -14.82 -3.31 8.01
CA LEU A 76 -13.66 -4.06 8.44
C LEU A 76 -13.84 -4.56 9.87
N LEU A 77 -14.38 -3.71 10.74
CA LEU A 77 -14.63 -4.09 12.13
C LEU A 77 -15.57 -5.28 12.22
N LYS A 78 -16.59 -5.32 11.36
CA LYS A 78 -17.51 -6.45 11.34
C LYS A 78 -16.82 -7.75 10.94
N LYS A 79 -15.82 -7.66 10.09
CA LYS A 79 -15.13 -8.86 9.61
C LYS A 79 -14.08 -9.36 10.58
N ILE A 80 -13.36 -8.47 11.22
CA ILE A 80 -12.20 -8.85 12.03
C ILE A 80 -12.54 -8.95 13.51
N ASN A 81 -13.38 -8.06 14.01
CA ASN A 81 -13.83 -8.08 15.41
C ASN A 81 -12.66 -8.07 16.39
N ILE A 82 -11.78 -7.10 16.25
CA ILE A 82 -10.62 -6.92 17.12
C ILE A 82 -10.84 -5.69 17.99
N LYS A 83 -10.44 -5.80 19.26
CA LYS A 83 -10.52 -4.68 20.19
C LYS A 83 -9.17 -4.46 20.86
N PRO A 84 -8.62 -3.26 20.82
CA PRO A 84 -9.13 -2.12 20.05
C PRO A 84 -8.87 -2.32 18.56
N MET A 85 -9.76 -1.76 17.74
CA MET A 85 -9.58 -1.81 16.30
C MET A 85 -8.78 -0.57 15.87
N PRO A 86 -7.63 -0.74 15.22
CA PRO A 86 -6.85 0.41 14.77
C PRO A 86 -7.62 1.25 13.78
N ARG A 87 -7.43 2.55 13.83
CA ARG A 87 -8.05 3.46 12.89
C ARG A 87 -7.27 3.43 11.57
N ILE A 88 -7.95 3.13 10.49
CA ILE A 88 -7.28 3.03 9.19
C ILE A 88 -7.05 4.42 8.60
N MET A 89 -5.87 4.57 7.98
CA MET A 89 -5.46 5.79 7.30
C MET A 89 -4.79 5.39 6.01
N PHE A 90 -5.07 6.09 4.93
CA PHE A 90 -4.53 5.73 3.62
C PHE A 90 -3.41 6.66 3.20
N GLU A 91 -2.43 6.09 2.51
CA GLU A 91 -1.39 6.89 1.88
C GLU A 91 -0.94 6.19 0.62
N ILE A 92 -0.45 6.97 -0.35
CA ILE A 92 0.00 6.43 -1.62
C ILE A 92 1.42 5.91 -1.46
N ASP A 93 1.66 4.71 -1.96
CA ASP A 93 2.98 4.09 -1.97
C ASP A 93 3.58 4.27 -3.35
N HIS A 94 4.63 5.08 -3.44
CA HIS A 94 5.30 5.36 -4.71
C HIS A 94 6.49 4.44 -4.96
N GLY A 95 6.57 3.33 -4.20
CA GLY A 95 7.70 2.43 -4.28
C GLY A 95 7.94 1.89 -5.67
N ALA A 96 6.88 1.43 -6.34
CA ALA A 96 7.01 0.87 -7.68
C ALA A 96 7.46 1.94 -8.67
N GLU A 97 6.92 3.14 -8.56
CA GLU A 97 7.30 4.23 -9.43
C GLU A 97 8.73 4.68 -9.16
N ASN A 98 9.09 4.78 -7.90
CA ASN A 98 10.45 5.12 -7.51
C ASN A 98 11.44 4.06 -7.97
N ALA A 99 11.06 2.80 -7.85
CA ALA A 99 11.93 1.71 -8.29
C ALA A 99 12.15 1.77 -9.80
N ALA A 100 11.10 2.04 -10.56
CA ALA A 100 11.22 2.17 -12.01
C ALA A 100 12.12 3.35 -12.38
N THR A 101 12.00 4.46 -11.66
CA THR A 101 12.85 5.61 -11.90
C THR A 101 14.30 5.30 -11.61
N VAL A 102 14.55 4.60 -10.51
CA VAL A 102 15.91 4.22 -10.13
C VAL A 102 16.52 3.28 -11.17
N GLU A 103 15.74 2.32 -11.62
CA GLU A 103 16.23 1.41 -12.65
C GLU A 103 16.59 2.16 -13.93
N LYS A 104 15.76 3.10 -14.31
CA LYS A 104 16.03 3.90 -15.50
C LYS A 104 17.31 4.68 -15.38
N VAL A 105 17.55 5.26 -14.20
CA VAL A 105 18.78 6.00 -13.94
C VAL A 105 19.98 5.08 -14.01
N PHE A 106 19.87 3.89 -13.43
CA PHE A 106 20.96 2.93 -13.47
C PHE A 106 21.26 2.49 -14.89
N LEU A 107 20.26 2.25 -15.69
CA LEU A 107 20.47 1.85 -17.08
C LEU A 107 21.18 2.94 -17.87
N GLU A 108 20.81 4.20 -17.64
CA GLU A 108 21.45 5.31 -18.29
C GLU A 108 22.90 5.44 -17.85
N HIS A 109 23.16 5.27 -16.57
CA HIS A 109 24.51 5.33 -16.03
C HIS A 109 25.36 4.16 -16.52
N ASP A 110 24.77 2.99 -16.59
CA ASP A 110 25.50 1.82 -17.10
C ASP A 110 25.91 2.05 -18.54
N GLY A 111 25.04 2.66 -19.33
CA GLY A 111 25.36 2.98 -20.70
C GLY A 111 26.50 3.95 -20.82
N GLU A 112 26.60 4.88 -19.87
CA GLU A 112 27.65 5.86 -19.87
C GLU A 112 28.95 5.33 -19.28
N ILE A 113 28.81 4.58 -18.19
CA ILE A 113 29.96 4.13 -17.41
C ILE A 113 30.46 2.79 -17.89
N GLY A 114 29.60 2.06 -18.50
CA GLY A 114 29.92 0.71 -18.91
C GLY A 114 29.68 -0.29 -17.83
N GLY A 115 28.85 0.08 -16.92
CA GLY A 115 28.41 -0.86 -16.00
C GLY A 115 28.50 -0.50 -14.56
N GLU A 116 28.28 -0.61 -13.83
CA GLU A 116 27.86 -0.72 -12.74
C GLU A 116 27.03 -1.20 -11.94
N GLU A 117 26.79 -1.33 -12.59
CA GLU A 117 25.90 -1.95 -12.00
C GLU A 117 25.23 -2.52 -11.44
N GLU A 118 25.41 -2.53 -12.06
CA GLU A 118 24.56 -3.25 -11.68
C GLU A 118 24.05 -3.76 -11.11
N ALA A 119 24.67 -3.53 -11.79
CA ALA A 119 24.02 -4.21 -11.34
C ALA A 119 23.54 -4.59 -10.66
N SER A 120 23.83 -4.34 -11.08
CA SER A 120 23.23 -4.92 -10.54
C SER A 120 22.52 -5.19 -9.96
N SER A 121 22.86 -5.02 -10.35
CA SER A 121 22.10 -5.49 -10.10
C SER A 121 21.32 -5.69 -9.71
N PRO A 122 21.52 -5.55 -10.08
CA PRO A 122 20.67 -5.93 -10.01
C PRO A 122 19.81 -6.11 -9.73
N ARG A 123 20.17 -6.32 -10.10
CA ARG A 123 19.31 -6.49 -10.24
C ARG A 123 18.55 -6.76 -9.60
N PRO A 124 18.86 -6.31 -9.91
CA PRO A 124 18.14 -6.55 -9.55
C PRO A 124 17.43 -6.62 -9.10
N GLU A 125 17.99 -6.52 -9.57
CA GLU A 125 17.37 -6.72 -9.61
C GLU A 125 16.82 -6.91 -9.25
#